data_5fecd291226089cff81134addba2cd8d
#
_entry.id   5fecd291226089cff81134addba2cd8d
#
_cell.length_a   1.000
_cell.length_b   1.000
_cell.length_c   1.000
_cell.angle_alpha   90.00
_cell.angle_beta   90.00
_cell.angle_gamma   90.00
#
_symmetry.space_group_name_H-M   'P 1'
#
loop_
_entity.id
_entity.type
_entity.pdbx_description
1 polymer ?
#
loop_
_entity_poly.entity_id
_entity_poly.type
_entity_poly.pdbx_seq_one_letter_code
_entity_poly.pdbx_strand_id
1 'polypeptide(L)'
;FHIVIISVEDKKEILTAHIRDTIRETEAITGIKMKTTVEEAAEISDQYRGSGWGIDTAESIEEIFAFARTEGIFIENVYNSKLVVGMKDWMRSKRIKGPVCYLHTGGFGSLFAQY
;
A
#
# COMPACT_ATOMS: atom_id res chain seq x y z
N PHE A 1 -9.72 -12.06 -7.88
CA PHE A 1 -9.34 -10.64 -7.67
C PHE A 1 -7.83 -10.50 -7.81
N HIS A 2 -7.37 -9.27 -8.10
CA HIS A 2 -5.96 -8.95 -8.24
C HIS A 2 -5.53 -8.09 -7.06
N ILE A 3 -4.39 -8.42 -6.44
CA ILE A 3 -3.84 -7.67 -5.30
C ILE A 3 -2.77 -6.72 -5.82
N VAL A 4 -2.82 -5.46 -5.41
CA VAL A 4 -1.76 -4.48 -5.65
C VAL A 4 -1.21 -4.04 -4.30
N ILE A 5 0.10 -4.17 -4.14
CA ILE A 5 0.82 -3.78 -2.92
C ILE A 5 1.70 -2.57 -3.25
N ILE A 6 1.46 -1.47 -2.55
CA ILE A 6 2.29 -0.27 -2.65
C ILE A 6 3.27 -0.26 -1.48
N SER A 7 4.54 -0.44 -1.77
CA SER A 7 5.59 -0.32 -0.74
C SER A 7 5.84 1.14 -0.40
N VAL A 8 5.96 1.43 0.89
CA VAL A 8 6.25 2.78 1.40
C VAL A 8 7.65 2.91 1.97
N GLU A 9 8.34 1.80 2.16
CA GLU A 9 9.67 1.73 2.78
C GLU A 9 10.65 0.93 1.93
N ASP A 10 10.40 -0.37 1.78
CA ASP A 10 11.31 -1.30 1.13
C ASP A 10 11.27 -1.21 -0.39
N LYS A 11 12.40 -1.55 -1.02
CA LYS A 11 12.41 -1.89 -2.45
C LYS A 11 11.59 -3.15 -2.69
N LYS A 12 11.04 -3.26 -3.89
CA LYS A 12 10.17 -4.37 -4.32
C LYS A 12 10.76 -5.74 -3.98
N GLU A 13 12.03 -5.95 -4.24
CA GLU A 13 12.71 -7.24 -4.05
C GLU A 13 12.77 -7.63 -2.56
N ILE A 14 13.04 -6.64 -1.68
CA ILE A 14 13.12 -6.84 -0.23
C ILE A 14 11.72 -7.15 0.32
N LEU A 15 10.72 -6.34 -0.04
CA LEU A 15 9.35 -6.57 0.40
C LEU A 15 8.82 -7.93 -0.06
N THR A 16 9.12 -8.32 -1.32
CA THR A 16 8.74 -9.64 -1.84
C THR A 16 9.35 -10.77 -1.01
N ALA A 17 10.62 -10.65 -0.62
CA ALA A 17 11.27 -11.64 0.23
C ALA A 17 10.61 -11.72 1.61
N HIS A 18 10.34 -10.59 2.26
CA HIS A 18 9.64 -10.54 3.55
C HIS A 18 8.24 -11.18 3.48
N ILE A 19 7.48 -10.91 2.42
CA ILE A 19 6.15 -11.52 2.22
C ILE A 19 6.28 -13.05 2.09
N ARG A 20 7.24 -13.55 1.32
CA ARG A 20 7.47 -15.00 1.18
C ARG A 20 7.82 -15.65 2.52
N ASP A 21 8.68 -15.01 3.32
CA ASP A 21 9.08 -15.53 4.62
C ASP A 21 7.89 -15.56 5.59
N THR A 22 7.10 -14.49 5.63
CA THR A 22 5.86 -14.43 6.43
C THR A 22 4.87 -15.51 6.02
N ILE A 23 4.68 -15.76 4.71
CA ILE A 23 3.82 -16.83 4.22
C ILE A 23 4.36 -18.19 4.67
N ARG A 24 5.66 -18.43 4.54
CA ARG A 24 6.28 -19.70 4.95
C ARG A 24 6.09 -19.99 6.44
N GLU A 25 6.28 -18.96 7.27
CA GLU A 25 6.04 -19.06 8.71
C GLU A 25 4.57 -19.32 9.03
N THR A 26 3.67 -18.61 8.36
CA THR A 26 2.22 -18.81 8.50
C THR A 26 1.81 -20.23 8.11
N GLU A 27 2.34 -20.76 6.99
CA GLU A 27 2.12 -22.14 6.56
C GLU A 27 2.62 -23.17 7.59
N ALA A 28 3.76 -22.88 8.21
CA ALA A 28 4.33 -23.76 9.23
C ALA A 28 3.46 -23.82 10.49
N ILE A 29 2.88 -22.67 10.90
CA ILE A 29 2.03 -22.57 12.09
C ILE A 29 0.63 -23.15 11.82
N THR A 30 0.04 -22.85 10.67
CA THR A 30 -1.36 -23.18 10.38
C THR A 30 -1.55 -24.56 9.72
N GLY A 31 -0.50 -25.09 9.09
CA GLY A 31 -0.58 -26.28 8.23
C GLY A 31 -1.28 -26.04 6.89
N ILE A 32 -1.77 -24.81 6.63
CA ILE A 32 -2.43 -24.45 5.38
C ILE A 32 -1.38 -24.01 4.37
N LYS A 33 -1.40 -24.63 3.19
CA LYS A 33 -0.45 -24.30 2.11
C LYS A 33 -1.06 -23.33 1.11
N MET A 34 -0.30 -22.30 0.76
CA MET A 34 -0.64 -21.40 -0.33
C MET A 34 -0.57 -22.16 -1.67
N LYS A 35 -1.54 -21.94 -2.55
CA LYS A 35 -1.64 -22.64 -3.85
C LYS A 35 -1.01 -21.86 -5.01
N THR A 36 -0.52 -20.66 -4.75
CA THR A 36 0.04 -19.76 -5.76
C THR A 36 1.25 -19.04 -5.18
N THR A 37 2.11 -18.50 -6.03
CA THR A 37 3.26 -17.70 -5.61
C THR A 37 2.84 -16.26 -5.31
N VAL A 38 3.70 -15.50 -4.64
CA VAL A 38 3.47 -14.07 -4.37
C VAL A 38 3.33 -13.30 -5.68
N GLU A 39 4.17 -13.62 -6.66
CA GLU A 39 4.21 -12.97 -7.97
C GLU A 39 2.96 -13.23 -8.82
N GLU A 40 2.35 -14.40 -8.65
CA GLU A 40 1.08 -14.73 -9.31
C GLU A 40 -0.11 -14.08 -8.62
N ALA A 41 -0.04 -13.89 -7.30
CA ALA A 41 -1.13 -13.36 -6.49
C ALA A 41 -1.16 -11.83 -6.46
N ALA A 42 0.01 -11.17 -6.57
CA ALA A 42 0.12 -9.72 -6.33
C ALA A 42 1.09 -9.02 -7.28
N GLU A 43 0.75 -7.78 -7.63
CA GLU A 43 1.66 -6.80 -8.23
C GLU A 43 2.22 -5.91 -7.13
N ILE A 44 3.56 -5.83 -6.99
CA ILE A 44 4.22 -5.01 -5.98
C ILE A 44 4.90 -3.82 -6.66
N SER A 45 4.63 -2.61 -6.17
CA SER A 45 5.26 -1.37 -6.63
C SER A 45 5.93 -0.64 -5.48
N ASP A 46 7.16 -0.18 -5.68
CA ASP A 46 7.95 0.64 -4.75
C ASP A 46 8.18 2.08 -5.26
N GLN A 47 7.46 2.48 -6.31
CA GLN A 47 7.63 3.78 -6.98
C GLN A 47 7.16 4.96 -6.14
N TYR A 48 6.24 4.72 -5.19
CA TYR A 48 5.57 5.77 -4.41
C TYR A 48 6.16 5.96 -3.00
N ARG A 49 7.23 5.24 -2.65
CA ARG A 49 7.86 5.30 -1.33
C ARG A 49 8.59 6.62 -1.05
N GLY A 50 8.90 7.40 -2.09
CA GLY A 50 9.73 8.60 -1.95
C GLY A 50 11.14 8.24 -1.47
N SER A 51 11.67 9.02 -0.53
CA SER A 51 12.99 8.77 0.06
C SER A 51 12.99 7.68 1.13
N GLY A 52 11.82 7.15 1.52
CA GLY A 52 11.67 6.07 2.47
C GLY A 52 10.51 6.23 3.45
N TRP A 53 10.54 5.41 4.48
CA TRP A 53 9.54 5.41 5.54
C TRP A 53 9.51 6.74 6.29
N GLY A 54 8.31 7.22 6.58
CA GLY A 54 8.11 8.46 7.33
C GLY A 54 8.49 9.75 6.60
N ILE A 55 9.03 9.66 5.37
CA ILE A 55 9.41 10.84 4.57
C ILE A 55 8.29 11.16 3.58
N ASP A 56 7.74 12.36 3.69
CA ASP A 56 6.66 12.83 2.82
C ASP A 56 7.13 13.07 1.39
N THR A 57 6.19 12.95 0.45
CA THR A 57 6.32 13.49 -0.90
C THR A 57 5.28 14.60 -1.09
N ALA A 58 5.49 15.48 -2.06
CA ALA A 58 4.51 16.54 -2.36
C ALA A 58 3.13 15.94 -2.67
N GLU A 59 3.11 14.87 -3.46
CA GLU A 59 1.90 14.17 -3.84
C GLU A 59 1.20 13.53 -2.64
N SER A 60 1.96 12.96 -1.69
CA SER A 60 1.38 12.33 -0.50
C SER A 60 0.74 13.35 0.43
N ILE A 61 1.34 14.53 0.57
CA ILE A 61 0.78 15.65 1.36
C ILE A 61 -0.52 16.17 0.70
N GLU A 62 -0.49 16.42 -0.62
CA GLU A 62 -1.70 16.85 -1.35
C GLU A 62 -2.84 15.83 -1.20
N GLU A 63 -2.50 14.54 -1.25
CA GLU A 63 -3.48 13.46 -1.18
C GLU A 63 -4.19 13.38 0.18
N ILE A 64 -3.51 13.66 1.30
CA ILE A 64 -4.13 13.73 2.63
C ILE A 64 -5.32 14.70 2.61
N PHE A 65 -5.09 15.91 2.13
CA PHE A 65 -6.14 16.93 2.08
C PHE A 65 -7.19 16.67 0.99
N ALA A 66 -6.77 16.16 -0.16
CA ALA A 66 -7.69 15.83 -1.25
C ALA A 66 -8.65 14.70 -0.82
N PHE A 67 -8.13 13.62 -0.26
CA PHE A 67 -8.93 12.47 0.16
C PHE A 67 -9.91 12.83 1.28
N ALA A 68 -9.46 13.63 2.26
CA ALA A 68 -10.34 14.14 3.30
C ALA A 68 -11.49 14.99 2.74
N ARG A 69 -11.22 15.85 1.74
CA ARG A 69 -12.24 16.70 1.13
C ARG A 69 -13.22 15.97 0.23
N THR A 70 -12.77 14.93 -0.48
CA THR A 70 -13.61 14.22 -1.46
C THR A 70 -14.35 13.04 -0.86
N GLU A 71 -13.68 12.29 0.04
CA GLU A 71 -14.23 11.06 0.59
C GLU A 71 -14.70 11.19 2.04
N GLY A 72 -14.33 12.27 2.73
CA GLY A 72 -14.60 12.44 4.16
C GLY A 72 -13.80 11.48 5.05
N ILE A 73 -12.74 10.89 4.53
CA ILE A 73 -11.88 9.90 5.21
C ILE A 73 -10.51 10.52 5.44
N PHE A 74 -10.00 10.40 6.67
CA PHE A 74 -8.66 10.85 7.01
C PHE A 74 -7.63 9.74 6.77
N ILE A 75 -6.56 10.07 6.06
CA ILE A 75 -5.41 9.23 5.83
C ILE A 75 -4.15 9.94 6.33
N GLU A 76 -3.16 9.18 6.79
CA GLU A 76 -1.91 9.72 7.30
C GLU A 76 -0.80 9.67 6.24
N ASN A 77 0.31 10.34 6.50
CA ASN A 77 1.39 10.56 5.56
C ASN A 77 2.34 9.37 5.37
N VAL A 78 2.46 8.47 6.35
CA VAL A 78 3.47 7.40 6.35
C VAL A 78 3.11 6.29 5.37
N TYR A 79 1.88 5.77 5.46
CA TYR A 79 1.42 4.61 4.69
C TYR A 79 0.30 4.95 3.72
N ASN A 80 -0.82 5.44 4.25
CA ASN A 80 -2.08 5.51 3.50
C ASN A 80 -2.06 6.56 2.40
N SER A 81 -1.45 7.71 2.60
CA SER A 81 -1.35 8.74 1.55
C SER A 81 -0.56 8.25 0.33
N LYS A 82 0.60 7.63 0.55
CA LYS A 82 1.41 7.04 -0.52
C LYS A 82 0.70 5.90 -1.22
N LEU A 83 -0.04 5.07 -0.45
CA LEU A 83 -0.84 4.00 -1.02
C LEU A 83 -1.94 4.55 -1.91
N VAL A 84 -2.66 5.60 -1.49
CA VAL A 84 -3.74 6.21 -2.29
C VAL A 84 -3.18 6.89 -3.55
N VAL A 85 -2.04 7.59 -3.47
CA VAL A 85 -1.33 8.11 -4.66
C VAL A 85 -1.05 6.98 -5.65
N GLY A 86 -0.43 5.90 -5.18
CA GLY A 86 -0.11 4.74 -6.02
C GLY A 86 -1.35 4.05 -6.57
N MET A 87 -2.41 3.89 -5.77
CA MET A 87 -3.69 3.33 -6.20
C MET A 87 -4.31 4.16 -7.33
N LYS A 88 -4.40 5.47 -7.18
CA LYS A 88 -4.97 6.36 -8.20
C LYS A 88 -4.18 6.33 -9.51
N ASP A 89 -2.86 6.31 -9.42
CA ASP A 89 -2.00 6.22 -10.60
C ASP A 89 -2.11 4.86 -11.29
N TRP A 90 -2.10 3.78 -10.52
CA TRP A 90 -2.30 2.43 -11.03
C TRP A 90 -3.66 2.27 -11.72
N MET A 91 -4.74 2.78 -11.11
CA MET A 91 -6.09 2.76 -11.71
C MET A 91 -6.13 3.51 -13.05
N ARG A 92 -5.47 4.69 -13.13
CA ARG A 92 -5.39 5.46 -14.38
C ARG A 92 -4.57 4.75 -15.45
N SER A 93 -3.38 4.27 -15.10
CA SER A 93 -2.45 3.62 -16.03
C SER A 93 -3.00 2.33 -16.59
N LYS A 94 -3.67 1.51 -15.78
CA LYS A 94 -4.32 0.25 -16.20
C LYS A 94 -5.75 0.45 -16.72
N ARG A 95 -6.28 1.68 -16.71
CA ARG A 95 -7.65 2.02 -17.14
C ARG A 95 -8.72 1.16 -16.49
N ILE A 96 -8.58 0.95 -15.16
CA ILE A 96 -9.50 0.11 -14.38
C ILE A 96 -10.89 0.72 -14.37
N LYS A 97 -11.90 -0.09 -14.76
CA LYS A 97 -13.32 0.30 -14.79
C LYS A 97 -14.16 -0.42 -13.74
N GLY A 98 -13.61 -1.44 -13.11
CA GLY A 98 -14.29 -2.23 -12.09
C GLY A 98 -14.11 -1.65 -10.68
N PRO A 99 -14.80 -2.24 -9.69
CA PRO A 99 -14.64 -1.84 -8.28
C PRO A 99 -13.21 -2.10 -7.80
N VAL A 100 -12.69 -1.16 -7.00
CA VAL A 100 -11.40 -1.28 -6.32
C VAL A 100 -11.67 -1.24 -4.82
N CYS A 101 -11.09 -2.19 -4.09
CA CYS A 101 -11.13 -2.21 -2.64
C CYS A 101 -9.80 -1.66 -2.11
N TYR A 102 -9.88 -0.59 -1.37
CA TYR A 102 -8.77 -0.02 -0.63
C TYR A 102 -8.79 -0.55 0.81
N LEU A 103 -7.69 -1.18 1.23
CA LEU A 103 -7.54 -1.63 2.61
C LEU A 103 -6.89 -0.54 3.44
N HIS A 104 -7.69 0.18 4.24
CA HIS A 104 -7.20 1.19 5.16
C HIS A 104 -6.61 0.53 6.41
N THR A 105 -5.30 0.59 6.57
CA THR A 105 -4.56 -0.12 7.64
C THR A 105 -4.43 0.65 8.95
N GLY A 106 -5.10 1.79 9.09
CA GLY A 106 -5.03 2.62 10.30
C GLY A 106 -4.02 3.77 10.16
N GLY A 107 -3.19 4.01 11.18
CA GLY A 107 -2.20 5.09 11.19
C GLY A 107 -2.77 6.47 11.58
N PHE A 108 -4.06 6.56 11.89
CA PHE A 108 -4.79 7.79 12.16
C PHE A 108 -4.15 8.66 13.27
N GLY A 109 -3.54 8.02 14.29
CA GLY A 109 -2.87 8.72 15.38
C GLY A 109 -1.68 9.58 14.93
N SER A 110 -0.96 9.16 13.88
CA SER A 110 0.19 9.91 13.38
C SER A 110 -0.20 11.22 12.68
N LEU A 111 -1.41 11.29 12.10
CA LEU A 111 -1.93 12.51 11.48
C LEU A 111 -1.99 13.66 12.49
N PHE A 112 -2.49 13.42 13.69
CA PHE A 112 -2.63 14.46 14.73
C PHE A 112 -1.31 14.80 15.45
N ALA A 113 -0.27 14.01 15.25
CA ALA A 113 1.06 14.33 15.76
C ALA A 113 1.82 15.30 14.85
N GLN A 114 1.30 15.57 13.64
CA GLN A 114 1.96 16.38 12.61
C GLN A 114 1.27 17.72 12.34
N TYR A 115 -0.02 17.83 12.68
CA TYR A 115 -0.83 19.02 12.40
C TYR A 115 -1.48 19.59 13.66
#